data_b7a6d98b616b8387efeb1718fefeda50
#
_entry.id   b7a6d98b616b8387efeb1718fefeda50
#
_cell.length_a   1.000
_cell.length_b   1.000
_cell.length_c   1.000
_cell.angle_alpha   90.00
_cell.angle_beta   90.00
_cell.angle_gamma   90.00
#
_symmetry.space_group_name_H-M   'P 1'
#
loop_
_entity.id
_entity.type
_entity.pdbx_description
1 polymer ?
#
loop_
_entity_poly.entity_id
_entity_poly.type
_entity_poly.pdbx_seq_one_letter_code
_entity_poly.pdbx_strand_id
1 'polypeptide(L)'
;MKRTDPDVTLLSALADPVRLSIVRQLGENDGVCACDFTECCNVSQPTISHHLRVLREAGVLVSERQGTNIVYSLSPDFARRWAGIGASLTGLVQVG
;
A
#
# COMPACT_ATOMS: atom_id res chain seq x y z
N MET A 1 3.61 18.84 20.88
CA MET A 1 3.31 18.67 19.53
C MET A 1 3.57 17.30 19.03
N LYS A 2 2.67 16.85 18.24
CA LYS A 2 2.74 15.53 17.80
C LYS A 2 3.26 15.46 16.43
N ARG A 3 4.17 14.62 16.24
CA ARG A 3 4.77 14.48 14.97
C ARG A 3 4.49 13.10 14.48
N THR A 4 3.99 12.95 13.27
CA THR A 4 3.69 11.64 12.73
C THR A 4 4.96 11.02 12.19
N ASP A 5 5.29 9.85 12.70
CA ASP A 5 6.43 9.09 12.21
C ASP A 5 6.03 8.42 10.89
N PRO A 6 6.77 8.65 9.79
CA PRO A 6 6.41 8.03 8.52
C PRO A 6 6.34 6.51 8.57
N ASP A 7 7.17 5.89 9.40
CA ASP A 7 7.14 4.43 9.53
C ASP A 7 5.87 3.99 10.22
N VAL A 8 5.42 4.73 11.23
CA VAL A 8 4.17 4.42 11.91
C VAL A 8 3.00 4.58 10.95
N THR A 9 3.01 5.62 10.13
CA THR A 9 1.95 5.84 9.15
C THR A 9 1.89 4.69 8.17
N LEU A 10 3.04 4.22 7.70
CA LEU A 10 3.09 3.11 6.76
C LEU A 10 2.59 1.83 7.39
N LEU A 11 3.06 1.51 8.59
CA LEU A 11 2.62 0.30 9.29
C LEU A 11 1.14 0.34 9.60
N SER A 12 0.64 1.51 9.98
CA SER A 12 -0.77 1.68 10.27
C SER A 12 -1.63 1.44 9.04
N ALA A 13 -1.17 1.91 7.88
CA ALA A 13 -1.89 1.70 6.64
C ALA A 13 -1.96 0.23 6.27
N LEU A 14 -0.98 -0.56 6.66
CA LEU A 14 -0.95 -1.99 6.37
C LEU A 14 -1.71 -2.82 7.42
N ALA A 15 -2.01 -2.24 8.56
CA ALA A 15 -2.60 -2.98 9.68
C ALA A 15 -4.12 -3.07 9.55
N ASP A 16 -4.57 -3.61 8.46
CA ASP A 16 -5.99 -3.82 8.18
C ASP A 16 -6.10 -4.97 7.18
N PRO A 17 -6.97 -5.95 7.42
CA PRO A 17 -7.01 -7.13 6.56
C PRO A 17 -7.31 -6.81 5.09
N VAL A 18 -8.19 -5.85 4.84
CA VAL A 18 -8.50 -5.48 3.45
C VAL A 18 -7.32 -4.79 2.81
N ARG A 19 -6.72 -3.84 3.52
CA ARG A 19 -5.57 -3.12 2.96
C ARG A 19 -4.39 -4.04 2.72
N LEU A 20 -4.13 -4.96 3.64
CA LEU A 20 -3.04 -5.90 3.45
C LEU A 20 -3.30 -6.81 2.24
N SER A 21 -4.54 -7.22 2.05
CA SER A 21 -4.93 -8.01 0.90
C SER A 21 -4.69 -7.25 -0.42
N ILE A 22 -5.04 -5.97 -0.42
CA ILE A 22 -4.80 -5.12 -1.59
C ILE A 22 -3.31 -5.06 -1.92
N VAL A 23 -2.49 -4.84 -0.90
CA VAL A 23 -1.05 -4.72 -1.10
C VAL A 23 -0.46 -6.02 -1.63
N ARG A 24 -0.91 -7.15 -1.10
CA ARG A 24 -0.45 -8.45 -1.59
C ARG A 24 -0.81 -8.65 -3.06
N GLN A 25 -2.01 -8.24 -3.43
CA GLN A 25 -2.44 -8.36 -4.82
C GLN A 25 -1.57 -7.48 -5.73
N LEU A 26 -1.24 -6.27 -5.28
CA LEU A 26 -0.39 -5.39 -6.05
C LEU A 26 1.04 -5.91 -6.15
N GLY A 27 1.49 -6.65 -5.14
CA GLY A 27 2.81 -7.26 -5.18
C GLY A 27 2.90 -8.38 -6.19
N GLU A 28 1.77 -9.01 -6.51
CA GLU A 28 1.72 -10.12 -7.46
C GLU A 28 1.40 -9.67 -8.88
N ASN A 29 0.83 -8.49 -9.03
CA ASN A 29 0.37 -8.01 -10.31
C ASN A 29 0.89 -6.61 -10.57
N ASP A 30 1.30 -6.39 -11.81
CA ASP A 30 1.85 -5.11 -12.21
C ASP A 30 0.74 -4.23 -12.75
N GLY A 31 0.08 -3.53 -11.85
CA GLY A 31 -1.03 -2.66 -12.22
C GLY A 31 -2.37 -3.36 -12.10
N VAL A 32 -3.19 -2.90 -11.15
CA VAL A 32 -4.51 -3.49 -10.91
C VAL A 32 -5.55 -2.38 -10.95
N CYS A 33 -6.60 -2.60 -11.71
CA CYS A 33 -7.72 -1.67 -11.78
C CYS A 33 -8.50 -1.69 -10.47
N ALA A 34 -9.01 -0.52 -10.07
CA ALA A 34 -9.77 -0.42 -8.83
C ALA A 34 -10.94 -1.39 -8.79
N CYS A 35 -11.56 -1.66 -9.93
CA CYS A 35 -12.71 -2.56 -9.99
C CYS A 35 -12.37 -3.99 -9.61
N ASP A 36 -11.11 -4.39 -9.78
CA ASP A 36 -10.72 -5.76 -9.47
C ASP A 36 -10.63 -6.03 -7.98
N PHE A 37 -10.47 -4.97 -7.18
CA PHE A 37 -10.34 -5.15 -5.74
C PHE A 37 -11.66 -5.51 -5.07
N THR A 38 -12.78 -5.11 -5.64
CA THR A 38 -14.07 -5.46 -5.04
C THR A 38 -14.32 -6.94 -5.10
N GLU A 39 -13.81 -7.61 -6.13
CA GLU A 39 -13.98 -9.05 -6.26
C GLU A 39 -13.11 -9.80 -5.26
N CYS A 40 -11.86 -9.42 -5.16
CA CYS A 40 -10.95 -10.17 -4.30
C CYS A 40 -11.23 -9.96 -2.82
N CYS A 41 -11.74 -8.77 -2.44
CA CYS A 41 -11.86 -8.40 -1.05
C CYS A 41 -13.28 -8.45 -0.52
N ASN A 42 -14.23 -8.69 -1.41
CA ASN A 42 -15.64 -8.84 -1.02
C ASN A 42 -16.16 -7.66 -0.21
N VAL A 43 -15.83 -6.46 -0.66
CA VAL A 43 -16.32 -5.24 -0.03
C VAL A 43 -16.80 -4.28 -1.11
N SER A 44 -17.54 -3.27 -0.71
CA SER A 44 -18.14 -2.35 -1.65
C SER A 44 -17.11 -1.41 -2.26
N GLN A 45 -17.47 -0.82 -3.40
CA GLN A 45 -16.61 0.11 -4.10
C GLN A 45 -16.21 1.32 -3.24
N PRO A 46 -17.14 1.96 -2.51
CA PRO A 46 -16.74 3.08 -1.64
C PRO A 46 -15.75 2.66 -0.58
N THR A 47 -15.90 1.45 -0.04
CA THR A 47 -14.96 0.94 0.97
C THR A 47 -13.58 0.74 0.37
N ILE A 48 -13.52 0.16 -0.83
CA ILE A 48 -12.26 -0.02 -1.54
C ILE A 48 -11.62 1.34 -1.80
N SER A 49 -12.39 2.32 -2.25
CA SER A 49 -11.86 3.66 -2.53
C SER A 49 -11.22 4.27 -1.29
N HIS A 50 -11.86 4.08 -0.14
CA HIS A 50 -11.32 4.58 1.13
C HIS A 50 -9.97 3.92 1.44
N HIS A 51 -9.89 2.60 1.30
CA HIS A 51 -8.66 1.88 1.60
C HIS A 51 -7.54 2.26 0.63
N LEU A 52 -7.87 2.43 -0.64
CA LEU A 52 -6.88 2.85 -1.62
C LEU A 52 -6.34 4.23 -1.31
N ARG A 53 -7.20 5.14 -0.83
CA ARG A 53 -6.76 6.47 -0.46
C ARG A 53 -5.80 6.42 0.73
N VAL A 54 -6.13 5.63 1.76
CA VAL A 54 -5.28 5.49 2.92
C VAL A 54 -3.89 4.99 2.50
N LEU A 55 -3.85 3.98 1.66
CA LEU A 55 -2.58 3.42 1.20
C LEU A 55 -1.80 4.41 0.35
N ARG A 56 -2.49 5.17 -0.49
CA ARG A 56 -1.82 6.15 -1.33
C ARG A 56 -1.22 7.27 -0.50
N GLU A 57 -1.97 7.76 0.49
CA GLU A 57 -1.49 8.83 1.35
C GLU A 57 -0.32 8.40 2.22
N ALA A 58 -0.23 7.12 2.52
CA ALA A 58 0.89 6.58 3.29
C ALA A 58 2.11 6.28 2.41
N GLY A 59 1.99 6.44 1.10
CA GLY A 59 3.10 6.21 0.20
C GLY A 59 3.31 4.75 -0.18
N VAL A 60 2.32 3.89 0.07
CA VAL A 60 2.43 2.47 -0.23
C VAL A 60 2.17 2.21 -1.71
N LEU A 61 1.24 2.94 -2.30
CA LEU A 61 0.91 2.73 -3.70
C LEU A 61 0.78 4.04 -4.44
N VAL A 62 0.78 3.94 -5.75
CA VAL A 62 0.56 5.06 -6.65
C VAL A 62 -0.56 4.71 -7.60
N SER A 63 -1.14 5.71 -8.22
CA SER A 63 -2.23 5.50 -9.16
C SER A 63 -1.94 6.24 -10.46
N GLU A 64 -2.47 5.71 -11.54
CA GLU A 64 -2.30 6.29 -12.85
C GLU A 64 -3.59 6.14 -13.63
N ARG A 65 -4.02 7.21 -14.27
CA ARG A 65 -5.22 7.16 -15.09
C ARG A 65 -4.88 6.59 -16.46
N GLN A 66 -5.61 5.57 -16.86
CA GLN A 66 -5.45 4.96 -18.17
C GLN A 66 -6.83 4.94 -18.82
N GLY A 67 -7.09 5.90 -19.69
CA GLY A 67 -8.41 6.07 -20.28
C GLY A 67 -9.41 6.46 -19.21
N THR A 68 -10.47 5.67 -19.05
CA THR A 68 -11.48 5.90 -18.03
C THR A 68 -11.20 5.12 -16.75
N ASN A 69 -10.12 4.33 -16.75
CA ASN A 69 -9.79 3.52 -15.59
C ASN A 69 -8.65 4.14 -14.79
N ILE A 70 -8.62 3.81 -13.50
CA ILE A 70 -7.49 4.18 -12.65
C ILE A 70 -6.81 2.89 -12.27
N VAL A 71 -5.52 2.81 -12.55
CA VAL A 71 -4.71 1.63 -12.30
C VAL A 71 -3.78 1.92 -11.13
N TYR A 72 -3.72 0.98 -10.20
CA TYR A 72 -2.91 1.11 -8.99
C TYR A 72 -1.72 0.15 -9.06
N SER A 73 -0.60 0.61 -8.51
CA SER A 73 0.58 -0.25 -8.40
C SER A 73 1.35 0.16 -7.15
N LEU A 74 2.25 -0.70 -6.69
CA LEU A 74 3.05 -0.38 -5.52
C LEU A 74 4.00 0.77 -5.85
N SER A 75 4.17 1.66 -4.88
CA SER A 75 5.13 2.74 -5.02
C SER A 75 6.54 2.16 -5.19
N PRO A 76 7.36 2.73 -6.07
CA PRO A 76 8.74 2.25 -6.22
C PRO A 76 9.53 2.32 -4.92
N ASP A 77 9.18 3.23 -4.02
CA ASP A 77 9.86 3.38 -2.75
C ASP A 77 9.39 2.40 -1.68
N PHE A 78 8.26 1.75 -1.90
CA PHE A 78 7.65 0.95 -0.84
C PHE A 78 8.55 -0.19 -0.40
N ALA A 79 9.11 -0.93 -1.34
CA ALA A 79 9.97 -2.07 -1.00
C ALA A 79 11.18 -1.63 -0.20
N ARG A 80 11.77 -0.49 -0.58
CA ARG A 80 12.94 0.03 0.12
C ARG A 80 12.58 0.46 1.54
N ARG A 81 11.47 1.17 1.69
CA ARG A 81 11.01 1.61 3.00
C ARG A 81 10.67 0.44 3.90
N TRP A 82 10.02 -0.57 3.32
CA TRP A 82 9.65 -1.76 4.08
C TRP A 82 10.89 -2.51 4.55
N ALA A 83 11.88 -2.66 3.67
CA ALA A 83 13.13 -3.33 4.04
C ALA A 83 13.84 -2.56 5.16
N GLY A 84 13.80 -1.25 5.11
CA GLY A 84 14.41 -0.42 6.15
C GLY A 84 13.73 -0.62 7.49
N ILE A 85 12.40 -0.68 7.50
CA ILE A 85 11.67 -0.92 8.74
C ILE A 85 12.01 -2.29 9.29
N GLY A 86 12.02 -3.31 8.42
CA GLY A 86 12.34 -4.66 8.84
C GLY A 86 13.72 -4.76 9.44
N ALA A 87 14.69 -4.14 8.81
CA ALA A 87 16.06 -4.14 9.31
C ALA A 87 16.15 -3.44 10.67
N SER A 88 15.42 -2.34 10.80
CA SER A 88 15.40 -1.57 12.04
C SER A 88 14.82 -2.40 13.20
N LEU A 89 13.75 -3.13 12.92
CA LEU A 89 13.07 -3.89 13.96
C LEU A 89 13.77 -5.15 14.34
N THR A 90 14.51 -5.74 13.42
CA THR A 90 15.15 -7.04 13.67
C THR A 90 16.63 -6.92 14.02
N GLY A 91 17.16 -5.72 13.94
CA GLY A 91 18.59 -5.52 14.20
C GLY A 91 19.48 -6.00 13.07
N LEU A 92 18.90 -6.37 11.92
CA LEU A 92 19.68 -6.79 10.77
C LEU A 92 20.11 -5.56 10.01
N VAL A 93 21.35 -5.16 10.20
CA VAL A 93 21.86 -3.96 9.59
C VAL A 93 22.31 -4.24 8.17
N GLN A 94 21.80 -3.45 7.26
CA GLN A 94 22.25 -3.52 5.88
C GLN A 94 23.54 -2.75 5.78
N VAL A 95 24.55 -3.46 5.46
CA VAL A 95 25.85 -2.84 5.29
C VAL A 95 26.06 -2.66 3.81
N GLY A 96 26.11 -1.48 3.44
CA GLY A 96 26.30 -1.43 2.03
C GLY A 96 26.41 -0.28 1.45
#